data_169a214ff05847ec3c7c65a0423afc0d
#
_entry.id   169a214ff05847ec3c7c65a0423afc0d
#
_cell.length_a   1.000
_cell.length_b   1.000
_cell.length_c   1.000
_cell.angle_alpha   90.00
_cell.angle_beta   90.00
_cell.angle_gamma   90.00
#
_symmetry.space_group_name_H-M   'P 1'
#
loop_
_entity.id
_entity.type
_entity.pdbx_description
1 polymer ?
#
loop_
_entity_poly.entity_id
_entity_poly.type
_entity_poly.pdbx_seq_one_letter_code
_entity_poly.pdbx_strand_id
1 'polypeptide(L)'
;MRPPSARLALLFCAALLSRWAAGAEPSDGKILRSQFLQLCDLASVELKTGTNTQPFFIDSYAARALCVAYELTRKKDYLEACRAWSERMVVHQEKMLPRGAYYMNYGRKPGEDKGAWYVADSSSIAMGVLATAVRCNGAEKQRFLNSAKSFAALVMDNYVGPSGGIRNGLWPKFDGEWWCSSGIFASLAFLLYDETGDERYLKTGLAAVDWLNALDAEKDKTYPLSEMGPTYPMYVLEGYSAGISHLESGTDRRKTALTKIAWYLDWTANQQSKPPRGRQWPADVRWGMKFGGLPFHQYVYSRVLPENRKLTNAADREMQRLAGIVFVDRPQLTQLAVFMMMSYAECLSPGIIYQNSNRKPARQR
;
A
#
# COMPACT_ATOMS: atom_id res chain seq x y z
N MET A 1 -3.26 -41.19 25.40
CA MET A 1 -2.38 -40.01 25.33
C MET A 1 -3.19 -38.80 24.90
N ARG A 2 -3.34 -37.77 25.73
CA ARG A 2 -4.06 -36.54 25.42
C ARG A 2 -3.14 -35.56 24.68
N PRO A 3 -3.59 -34.85 23.64
CA PRO A 3 -2.75 -33.87 22.96
C PRO A 3 -2.48 -32.65 23.90
N PRO A 4 -1.33 -31.99 23.79
CA PRO A 4 -1.00 -30.83 24.62
C PRO A 4 -1.93 -29.67 24.27
N SER A 5 -2.40 -29.01 25.31
CA SER A 5 -3.45 -28.02 25.32
C SER A 5 -3.06 -26.75 24.54
N ALA A 6 -4.00 -26.22 23.76
CA ALA A 6 -3.94 -24.97 23.01
C ALA A 6 -3.55 -23.71 23.84
N ARG A 7 -3.43 -23.84 25.17
CA ARG A 7 -2.97 -22.78 26.09
C ARG A 7 -1.48 -22.45 25.98
N LEU A 8 -0.63 -23.38 25.50
CA LEU A 8 0.81 -23.10 25.34
C LEU A 8 1.14 -22.25 24.12
N ALA A 9 0.37 -22.35 23.05
CA ALA A 9 0.56 -21.54 21.84
C ALA A 9 0.20 -20.06 22.03
N LEU A 10 -0.84 -19.80 22.85
CA LEU A 10 -1.26 -18.41 23.18
C LEU A 10 -0.26 -17.70 24.10
N LEU A 11 0.43 -18.43 24.96
CA LEU A 11 1.48 -17.86 25.85
C LEU A 11 2.76 -17.50 25.08
N PHE A 12 3.10 -18.24 24.02
CA PHE A 12 4.27 -17.92 23.19
C PHE A 12 4.05 -16.68 22.30
N CYS A 13 2.85 -16.48 21.76
CA CYS A 13 2.50 -15.26 21.00
C CYS A 13 2.42 -14.02 21.91
N ALA A 14 1.91 -14.17 23.16
CA ALA A 14 1.88 -13.09 24.13
C ALA A 14 3.29 -12.69 24.60
N ALA A 15 4.22 -13.63 24.74
CA ALA A 15 5.59 -13.39 25.15
C ALA A 15 6.44 -12.66 24.09
N LEU A 16 6.14 -12.86 22.81
CA LEU A 16 6.79 -12.10 21.72
C LEU A 16 6.24 -10.68 21.61
N LEU A 17 4.95 -10.48 21.89
CA LEU A 17 4.33 -9.15 21.91
C LEU A 17 4.70 -8.35 23.17
N SER A 18 4.96 -9.01 24.29
CA SER A 18 5.33 -8.33 25.54
C SER A 18 6.79 -7.86 25.59
N ARG A 19 7.67 -8.37 24.76
CA ARG A 19 9.07 -7.87 24.66
C ARG A 19 9.17 -6.48 24.05
N TRP A 20 8.14 -6.00 23.35
CA TRP A 20 8.08 -4.65 22.79
C TRP A 20 7.35 -3.64 23.70
N ALA A 21 6.67 -4.11 24.75
CA ALA A 21 5.81 -3.24 25.59
C ALA A 21 6.49 -2.69 26.85
N ALA A 22 7.72 -3.12 27.19
CA ALA A 22 8.37 -2.70 28.43
C ALA A 22 9.90 -2.76 28.38
N GLY A 23 10.51 -2.06 27.40
CA GLY A 23 11.95 -1.91 27.35
C GLY A 23 12.33 -0.68 26.54
N ALA A 24 13.38 0.03 26.91
CA ALA A 24 13.93 1.12 26.09
C ALA A 24 14.00 0.66 24.62
N GLU A 25 13.42 1.46 23.69
CA GLU A 25 13.51 1.17 22.26
C GLU A 25 14.96 0.82 21.92
N PRO A 26 15.22 -0.28 21.20
CA PRO A 26 16.57 -0.58 20.71
C PRO A 26 17.12 0.68 19.99
N SER A 27 18.42 0.91 20.04
CA SER A 27 19.07 2.07 19.39
C SER A 27 18.57 2.27 17.95
N ASP A 28 18.36 1.15 17.23
CA ASP A 28 17.88 1.13 15.86
C ASP A 28 16.43 1.67 15.73
N GLY A 29 15.57 1.39 16.69
CA GLY A 29 14.18 1.90 16.70
C GLY A 29 14.12 3.43 16.83
N LYS A 30 15.00 4.03 17.62
CA LYS A 30 15.10 5.50 17.74
C LYS A 30 15.61 6.13 16.45
N ILE A 31 16.59 5.50 15.80
CA ILE A 31 17.16 5.96 14.53
C ILE A 31 16.08 5.90 13.44
N LEU A 32 15.41 4.75 13.27
CA LEU A 32 14.34 4.58 12.29
C LEU A 32 13.21 5.59 12.50
N ARG A 33 12.83 5.84 13.76
CA ARG A 33 11.80 6.85 14.09
C ARG A 33 12.25 8.26 13.72
N SER A 34 13.49 8.62 14.01
CA SER A 34 14.06 9.93 13.66
C SER A 34 14.06 10.16 12.16
N GLN A 35 14.54 9.18 11.40
CA GLN A 35 14.57 9.22 9.93
C GLN A 35 13.17 9.30 9.34
N PHE A 36 12.24 8.50 9.86
CA PHE A 36 10.84 8.54 9.45
C PHE A 36 10.23 9.93 9.63
N LEU A 37 10.44 10.53 10.80
CA LEU A 37 9.85 11.83 11.10
C LEU A 37 10.47 12.96 10.28
N GLN A 38 11.77 12.89 9.95
CA GLN A 38 12.39 13.85 9.02
C GLN A 38 11.72 13.83 7.64
N LEU A 39 11.48 12.63 7.09
CA LEU A 39 10.75 12.50 5.82
C LEU A 39 9.29 12.98 5.95
N CYS A 40 8.66 12.70 7.09
CA CYS A 40 7.29 13.17 7.36
C CYS A 40 7.21 14.69 7.47
N ASP A 41 8.18 15.34 8.08
CA ASP A 41 8.23 16.80 8.15
C ASP A 41 8.33 17.42 6.75
N LEU A 42 9.21 16.90 5.89
CA LEU A 42 9.29 17.29 4.48
C LEU A 42 7.95 17.07 3.75
N ALA A 43 7.41 15.85 3.84
CA ALA A 43 6.16 15.48 3.17
C ALA A 43 4.97 16.35 3.65
N SER A 44 4.93 16.69 4.93
CA SER A 44 3.84 17.50 5.49
C SER A 44 3.80 18.90 4.87
N VAL A 45 4.94 19.52 4.64
CA VAL A 45 5.02 20.82 3.98
C VAL A 45 4.56 20.72 2.52
N GLU A 46 5.10 19.78 1.77
CA GLU A 46 4.80 19.63 0.34
C GLU A 46 3.34 19.22 0.07
N LEU A 47 2.80 18.32 0.88
CA LEU A 47 1.40 17.91 0.75
C LEU A 47 0.44 19.03 1.19
N LYS A 48 0.79 19.82 2.20
CA LYS A 48 -0.04 20.94 2.66
C LYS A 48 -0.10 22.05 1.61
N THR A 49 1.04 22.40 1.03
CA THR A 49 1.14 23.49 0.04
C THR A 49 0.76 23.07 -1.38
N GLY A 50 0.83 21.78 -1.70
CA GLY A 50 0.62 21.27 -3.06
C GLY A 50 1.80 21.54 -4.00
N THR A 51 2.98 21.81 -3.46
CA THR A 51 4.20 22.12 -4.23
C THR A 51 4.92 20.89 -4.75
N ASN A 52 4.58 19.69 -4.26
CA ASN A 52 5.18 18.46 -4.74
C ASN A 52 4.96 18.28 -6.25
N THR A 53 6.01 17.86 -6.95
CA THR A 53 6.01 17.63 -8.40
C THR A 53 5.72 16.19 -8.79
N GLN A 54 5.59 15.28 -7.83
CA GLN A 54 5.25 13.88 -8.10
C GLN A 54 3.78 13.73 -8.52
N PRO A 55 3.43 12.68 -9.28
CA PRO A 55 2.03 12.32 -9.53
C PRO A 55 1.25 12.11 -8.24
N PHE A 56 -0.03 12.40 -8.26
CA PHE A 56 -0.87 12.33 -7.04
C PHE A 56 -0.96 10.94 -6.42
N PHE A 57 -0.80 9.86 -7.20
CA PHE A 57 -0.75 8.53 -6.63
C PHE A 57 0.50 8.31 -5.75
N ILE A 58 1.63 8.94 -6.07
CA ILE A 58 2.82 8.92 -5.20
C ILE A 58 2.54 9.70 -3.91
N ASP A 59 1.93 10.88 -4.02
CA ASP A 59 1.52 11.66 -2.84
C ASP A 59 0.62 10.84 -1.90
N SER A 60 -0.21 9.94 -2.44
CA SER A 60 -1.10 9.11 -1.64
C SER A 60 -0.36 8.18 -0.67
N TYR A 61 0.77 7.64 -1.09
CA TYR A 61 1.63 6.85 -0.19
C TYR A 61 2.23 7.71 0.91
N ALA A 62 2.66 8.95 0.58
CA ALA A 62 3.13 9.91 1.58
C ALA A 62 2.01 10.28 2.57
N ALA A 63 0.80 10.54 2.10
CA ALA A 63 -0.35 10.83 2.95
C ALA A 63 -0.66 9.66 3.92
N ARG A 64 -0.61 8.42 3.43
CA ARG A 64 -0.79 7.23 4.27
C ARG A 64 0.30 7.12 5.34
N ALA A 65 1.56 7.36 4.99
CA ALA A 65 2.67 7.38 5.94
C ALA A 65 2.54 8.52 6.96
N LEU A 66 2.11 9.72 6.54
CA LEU A 66 1.81 10.84 7.46
C LEU A 66 0.67 10.51 8.43
N CYS A 67 -0.33 9.76 8.00
CA CYS A 67 -1.36 9.26 8.89
C CYS A 67 -0.77 8.37 10.01
N VAL A 68 0.21 7.52 9.69
CA VAL A 68 0.94 6.74 10.69
C VAL A 68 1.77 7.63 11.61
N ALA A 69 2.48 8.62 11.06
CA ALA A 69 3.25 9.59 11.84
C ALA A 69 2.35 10.37 12.82
N TYR A 70 1.15 10.77 12.39
CA TYR A 70 0.16 11.39 13.27
C TYR A 70 -0.25 10.46 14.44
N GLU A 71 -0.49 9.18 14.17
CA GLU A 71 -0.85 8.23 15.23
C GLU A 71 0.29 8.00 16.23
N LEU A 72 1.53 7.98 15.75
CA LEU A 72 2.72 7.80 16.58
C LEU A 72 3.07 9.03 17.43
N THR A 73 2.80 10.24 16.94
CA THR A 73 3.31 11.47 17.56
C THR A 73 2.23 12.40 18.05
N ARG A 74 1.00 12.29 17.54
CA ARG A 74 -0.10 13.25 17.72
C ARG A 74 0.19 14.66 17.22
N LYS A 75 1.26 14.86 16.42
CA LYS A 75 1.58 16.14 15.80
C LYS A 75 0.51 16.47 14.75
N LYS A 76 -0.26 17.53 15.01
CA LYS A 76 -1.43 17.93 14.23
C LYS A 76 -1.07 18.27 12.77
N ASP A 77 0.10 18.86 12.54
CA ASP A 77 0.58 19.25 11.21
C ASP A 77 0.54 18.09 10.19
N TYR A 78 0.81 16.85 10.64
CA TYR A 78 0.74 15.68 9.76
C TYR A 78 -0.68 15.40 9.29
N LEU A 79 -1.67 15.46 10.20
CA LEU A 79 -3.06 15.27 9.83
C LEU A 79 -3.59 16.43 8.99
N GLU A 80 -3.20 17.67 9.30
CA GLU A 80 -3.58 18.85 8.51
C GLU A 80 -3.03 18.76 7.07
N ALA A 81 -1.80 18.27 6.88
CA ALA A 81 -1.26 18.03 5.57
C ALA A 81 -2.06 16.98 4.79
N CYS A 82 -2.43 15.87 5.46
CA CYS A 82 -3.28 14.84 4.86
C CYS A 82 -4.66 15.41 4.48
N ARG A 83 -5.27 16.24 5.33
CA ARG A 83 -6.56 16.90 5.08
C ARG A 83 -6.49 17.85 3.88
N ALA A 84 -5.47 18.71 3.84
CA ALA A 84 -5.27 19.65 2.74
C ALA A 84 -5.06 18.93 1.40
N TRP A 85 -4.28 17.85 1.40
CA TRP A 85 -4.08 17.01 0.22
C TRP A 85 -5.37 16.30 -0.19
N SER A 86 -6.07 15.65 0.74
CA SER A 86 -7.32 14.94 0.46
C SER A 86 -8.40 15.85 -0.08
N GLU A 87 -8.53 17.07 0.46
CA GLU A 87 -9.46 18.06 -0.03
C GLU A 87 -9.19 18.43 -1.49
N ARG A 88 -7.93 18.63 -1.87
CA ARG A 88 -7.56 18.85 -3.28
C ARG A 88 -7.94 17.66 -4.17
N MET A 89 -7.74 16.43 -3.71
CA MET A 89 -8.14 15.24 -4.47
C MET A 89 -9.64 15.16 -4.67
N VAL A 90 -10.44 15.49 -3.66
CA VAL A 90 -11.90 15.55 -3.77
C VAL A 90 -12.34 16.63 -4.74
N VAL A 91 -11.78 17.85 -4.63
CA VAL A 91 -12.10 18.94 -5.56
C VAL A 91 -11.75 18.62 -7.01
N HIS A 92 -10.64 17.89 -7.24
CA HIS A 92 -10.31 17.38 -8.57
C HIS A 92 -11.29 16.31 -9.03
N GLN A 93 -11.66 15.36 -8.15
CA GLN A 93 -12.61 14.28 -8.46
C GLN A 93 -13.98 14.82 -8.89
N GLU A 94 -14.48 15.87 -8.22
CA GLU A 94 -15.77 16.50 -8.54
C GLU A 94 -15.86 17.03 -9.98
N LYS A 95 -14.70 17.28 -10.62
CA LYS A 95 -14.59 17.80 -12.00
C LYS A 95 -14.27 16.73 -13.04
N MET A 96 -14.03 15.48 -12.59
CA MET A 96 -13.63 14.39 -13.48
C MET A 96 -14.81 13.78 -14.24
N LEU A 97 -14.50 13.28 -15.41
CA LEU A 97 -15.34 12.37 -16.18
C LEU A 97 -14.51 11.11 -16.53
N PRO A 98 -15.04 9.91 -16.24
CA PRO A 98 -16.33 9.63 -15.60
C PRO A 98 -16.38 10.09 -14.14
N ARG A 99 -17.59 10.38 -13.65
CA ARG A 99 -17.78 10.80 -12.24
C ARG A 99 -17.24 9.71 -11.30
N GLY A 100 -16.50 10.14 -10.29
CA GLY A 100 -15.86 9.26 -9.33
C GLY A 100 -14.40 8.98 -9.62
N ALA A 101 -13.91 9.16 -10.85
CA ALA A 101 -12.49 9.02 -11.17
C ALA A 101 -11.64 10.09 -10.47
N TYR A 102 -10.41 9.74 -10.10
CA TYR A 102 -9.45 10.73 -9.61
C TYR A 102 -8.56 11.24 -10.73
N TYR A 103 -8.26 12.52 -10.67
CA TYR A 103 -7.30 13.16 -11.56
C TYR A 103 -5.86 12.80 -11.13
N MET A 104 -5.04 12.34 -12.06
CA MET A 104 -3.73 11.79 -11.72
C MET A 104 -2.58 12.78 -11.82
N ASN A 105 -2.70 13.72 -12.75
CA ASN A 105 -1.72 14.80 -12.96
C ASN A 105 -0.26 14.31 -13.11
N TYR A 106 0.00 13.44 -14.04
CA TYR A 106 1.35 12.91 -14.26
C TYR A 106 2.38 13.99 -14.60
N GLY A 107 2.04 14.93 -15.44
CA GLY A 107 2.95 15.98 -15.87
C GLY A 107 2.97 17.23 -14.98
N ARG A 108 2.01 17.37 -14.06
CA ARG A 108 1.82 18.58 -13.25
C ARG A 108 1.76 19.89 -14.07
N LYS A 109 1.43 19.78 -15.35
CA LYS A 109 1.30 20.94 -16.23
C LYS A 109 -0.17 21.33 -16.42
N PRO A 110 -0.50 22.60 -16.40
CA PRO A 110 -1.87 23.04 -16.68
C PRO A 110 -2.35 22.52 -18.03
N GLY A 111 -3.51 21.84 -18.02
CA GLY A 111 -4.12 21.29 -19.24
C GLY A 111 -3.57 19.93 -19.71
N GLU A 112 -2.51 19.41 -19.12
CA GLU A 112 -2.11 18.02 -19.30
C GLU A 112 -3.09 17.08 -18.59
N ASP A 113 -3.26 15.89 -19.13
CA ASP A 113 -4.04 14.81 -18.54
C ASP A 113 -5.52 15.16 -18.29
N LYS A 114 -6.10 16.09 -19.04
CA LYS A 114 -7.54 16.32 -18.94
C LYS A 114 -8.28 15.00 -19.19
N GLY A 115 -8.89 14.48 -18.14
CA GLY A 115 -9.62 13.23 -18.18
C GLY A 115 -8.74 11.96 -18.10
N ALA A 116 -7.43 12.07 -18.02
CA ALA A 116 -6.58 10.90 -17.83
C ALA A 116 -6.72 10.35 -16.40
N TRP A 117 -7.01 9.06 -16.31
CA TRP A 117 -7.11 8.33 -15.06
C TRP A 117 -6.91 6.83 -15.30
N TYR A 118 -6.42 6.13 -14.28
CA TYR A 118 -6.25 4.69 -14.30
C TYR A 118 -6.73 4.11 -12.98
N VAL A 119 -7.30 2.92 -13.03
CA VAL A 119 -7.85 2.28 -11.83
C VAL A 119 -6.78 2.10 -10.76
N ALA A 120 -5.58 1.65 -11.13
CA ALA A 120 -4.50 1.43 -10.17
C ALA A 120 -4.13 2.70 -9.40
N ASP A 121 -3.81 3.77 -10.11
CA ASP A 121 -3.33 5.01 -9.51
C ASP A 121 -4.44 5.75 -8.76
N SER A 122 -5.66 5.73 -9.31
CA SER A 122 -6.84 6.27 -8.63
C SER A 122 -7.19 5.48 -7.37
N SER A 123 -6.97 4.15 -7.36
CA SER A 123 -7.11 3.34 -6.14
C SER A 123 -6.12 3.74 -5.06
N SER A 124 -4.86 4.03 -5.45
CA SER A 124 -3.86 4.54 -4.50
C SER A 124 -4.29 5.89 -3.92
N ILE A 125 -4.79 6.81 -4.77
CA ILE A 125 -5.31 8.11 -4.31
C ILE A 125 -6.48 7.90 -3.34
N ALA A 126 -7.45 7.04 -3.70
CA ALA A 126 -8.60 6.71 -2.85
C ALA A 126 -8.17 6.16 -1.49
N MET A 127 -7.14 5.31 -1.43
CA MET A 127 -6.59 4.80 -0.18
C MET A 127 -5.97 5.90 0.69
N GLY A 128 -5.28 6.88 0.10
CA GLY A 128 -4.75 8.04 0.82
C GLY A 128 -5.87 8.92 1.40
N VAL A 129 -6.92 9.17 0.60
CA VAL A 129 -8.12 9.91 1.04
C VAL A 129 -8.85 9.15 2.14
N LEU A 130 -9.03 7.83 2.01
CA LEU A 130 -9.65 6.97 3.03
C LEU A 130 -8.83 6.95 4.32
N ALA A 131 -7.50 6.83 4.24
CA ALA A 131 -6.62 6.88 5.41
C ALA A 131 -6.76 8.21 6.16
N THR A 132 -6.97 9.31 5.46
CA THR A 132 -7.28 10.61 6.06
C THR A 132 -8.69 10.60 6.69
N ALA A 133 -9.70 10.10 5.97
CA ALA A 133 -11.09 10.05 6.41
C ALA A 133 -11.25 9.39 7.79
N VAL A 134 -10.59 8.25 7.99
CA VAL A 134 -10.70 7.48 9.25
C VAL A 134 -10.09 8.19 10.46
N ARG A 135 -9.33 9.25 10.25
CA ARG A 135 -8.71 10.10 11.28
C ARG A 135 -9.41 11.45 11.45
N CYS A 136 -10.40 11.73 10.60
CA CYS A 136 -11.29 12.88 10.69
C CYS A 136 -12.60 12.54 11.39
N ASN A 137 -13.41 13.56 11.70
CA ASN A 137 -14.71 13.41 12.34
C ASN A 137 -15.80 14.20 11.58
N GLY A 138 -17.05 13.90 11.89
CA GLY A 138 -18.19 14.67 11.37
C GLY A 138 -18.28 14.73 9.84
N ALA A 139 -18.64 15.89 9.32
CA ALA A 139 -18.86 16.11 7.90
C ALA A 139 -17.62 15.89 7.03
N GLU A 140 -16.44 16.23 7.55
CA GLU A 140 -15.17 16.03 6.84
C GLU A 140 -14.85 14.55 6.64
N LYS A 141 -15.00 13.73 7.69
CA LYS A 141 -14.87 12.26 7.57
C LYS A 141 -15.80 11.74 6.48
N GLN A 142 -17.06 12.17 6.52
CA GLN A 142 -18.06 11.69 5.58
C GLN A 142 -17.74 12.12 4.14
N ARG A 143 -17.25 13.34 3.93
CA ARG A 143 -16.87 13.86 2.62
C ARG A 143 -15.74 13.03 2.00
N PHE A 144 -14.68 12.77 2.74
CA PHE A 144 -13.55 11.98 2.27
C PHE A 144 -13.94 10.51 2.05
N LEU A 145 -14.71 9.93 2.97
CA LEU A 145 -15.21 8.56 2.82
C LEU A 145 -16.10 8.43 1.57
N ASN A 146 -17.00 9.38 1.33
CA ASN A 146 -17.86 9.38 0.15
C ASN A 146 -17.05 9.50 -1.15
N SER A 147 -15.96 10.26 -1.16
CA SER A 147 -15.06 10.38 -2.30
C SER A 147 -14.43 9.00 -2.63
N ALA A 148 -13.86 8.31 -1.64
CA ALA A 148 -13.30 6.98 -1.85
C ALA A 148 -14.36 5.95 -2.29
N LYS A 149 -15.57 6.00 -1.70
CA LYS A 149 -16.71 5.15 -2.08
C LYS A 149 -17.19 5.42 -3.50
N SER A 150 -17.23 6.68 -3.93
CA SER A 150 -17.64 7.07 -5.29
C SER A 150 -16.69 6.48 -6.33
N PHE A 151 -15.38 6.52 -6.07
CA PHE A 151 -14.42 5.87 -6.94
C PHE A 151 -14.57 4.34 -6.95
N ALA A 152 -14.74 3.73 -5.78
CA ALA A 152 -14.94 2.27 -5.71
C ALA A 152 -16.22 1.82 -6.43
N ALA A 153 -17.31 2.59 -6.32
CA ALA A 153 -18.55 2.31 -7.06
C ALA A 153 -18.31 2.39 -8.57
N LEU A 154 -17.63 3.44 -9.06
CA LEU A 154 -17.27 3.55 -10.48
C LEU A 154 -16.54 2.31 -10.98
N VAL A 155 -15.57 1.79 -10.22
CA VAL A 155 -14.81 0.61 -10.61
C VAL A 155 -15.67 -0.65 -10.55
N MET A 156 -16.41 -0.85 -9.48
CA MET A 156 -17.24 -2.05 -9.30
C MET A 156 -18.35 -2.15 -10.36
N ASP A 157 -18.92 -1.02 -10.76
CA ASP A 157 -20.02 -1.00 -11.72
C ASP A 157 -19.56 -1.13 -13.19
N ASN A 158 -18.30 -0.74 -13.51
CA ASN A 158 -17.88 -0.61 -14.90
C ASN A 158 -16.57 -1.32 -15.25
N TYR A 159 -15.72 -1.63 -14.27
CA TYR A 159 -14.34 -2.08 -14.54
C TYR A 159 -13.99 -3.45 -13.94
N VAL A 160 -14.92 -4.11 -13.27
CA VAL A 160 -14.76 -5.51 -12.90
C VAL A 160 -14.93 -6.36 -14.16
N GLY A 161 -13.90 -7.16 -14.46
CA GLY A 161 -13.93 -8.05 -15.59
C GLY A 161 -14.70 -9.35 -15.33
N PRO A 162 -14.96 -10.14 -16.38
CA PRO A 162 -15.75 -11.36 -16.26
C PRO A 162 -15.09 -12.45 -15.42
N SER A 163 -13.75 -12.43 -15.29
CA SER A 163 -13.00 -13.39 -14.47
C SER A 163 -12.77 -12.89 -13.03
N GLY A 164 -13.28 -11.71 -12.67
CA GLY A 164 -13.12 -11.10 -11.34
C GLY A 164 -11.90 -10.20 -11.18
N GLY A 165 -11.03 -10.14 -12.18
CA GLY A 165 -9.95 -9.17 -12.24
C GLY A 165 -10.47 -7.76 -12.56
N ILE A 166 -9.62 -6.76 -12.38
CA ILE A 166 -9.99 -5.36 -12.57
C ILE A 166 -9.32 -4.78 -13.81
N ARG A 167 -10.11 -4.13 -14.66
CA ARG A 167 -9.63 -3.47 -15.88
C ARG A 167 -8.87 -2.18 -15.55
N ASN A 168 -8.04 -1.74 -16.51
CA ASN A 168 -7.17 -0.60 -16.28
C ASN A 168 -7.85 0.78 -16.30
N GLY A 169 -9.04 0.91 -16.84
CA GLY A 169 -9.72 2.19 -17.00
C GLY A 169 -9.48 2.82 -18.37
N LEU A 170 -9.13 4.09 -18.44
CA LEU A 170 -9.14 4.88 -19.65
C LEU A 170 -8.13 4.46 -20.76
N TRP A 171 -7.29 3.49 -20.55
CA TRP A 171 -6.32 3.11 -21.59
C TRP A 171 -6.95 2.23 -22.66
N PRO A 172 -7.25 2.74 -23.87
CA PRO A 172 -7.97 1.98 -24.88
C PRO A 172 -7.22 0.76 -25.43
N LYS A 173 -5.90 0.70 -25.24
CA LYS A 173 -5.09 -0.45 -25.66
C LYS A 173 -5.23 -1.68 -24.75
N PHE A 174 -5.77 -1.52 -23.56
CA PHE A 174 -5.75 -2.52 -22.50
C PHE A 174 -7.09 -2.58 -21.79
N ASP A 175 -8.11 -3.00 -22.52
CA ASP A 175 -9.46 -3.22 -21.99
C ASP A 175 -9.57 -4.54 -21.20
N GLY A 176 -8.48 -5.28 -21.07
CA GLY A 176 -8.41 -6.51 -20.30
C GLY A 176 -8.24 -6.27 -18.80
N GLU A 177 -8.49 -7.32 -18.04
CA GLU A 177 -8.16 -7.40 -16.62
C GLU A 177 -6.64 -7.30 -16.43
N TRP A 178 -6.23 -6.49 -15.46
CA TRP A 178 -4.82 -6.16 -15.29
C TRP A 178 -4.37 -6.35 -13.85
N TRP A 179 -3.20 -6.98 -13.69
CA TRP A 179 -2.63 -7.31 -12.39
C TRP A 179 -2.44 -6.09 -11.47
N CYS A 180 -1.98 -4.97 -12.00
CA CYS A 180 -1.77 -3.75 -11.22
C CYS A 180 -3.09 -3.19 -10.70
N SER A 181 -4.09 -3.06 -11.58
CA SER A 181 -5.43 -2.59 -11.18
C SER A 181 -6.08 -3.55 -10.20
N SER A 182 -5.99 -4.87 -10.45
CA SER A 182 -6.57 -5.89 -9.58
C SER A 182 -5.94 -5.87 -8.19
N GLY A 183 -4.59 -5.76 -8.10
CA GLY A 183 -3.90 -5.73 -6.82
C GLY A 183 -4.24 -4.48 -6.00
N ILE A 184 -4.09 -3.29 -6.59
CA ILE A 184 -4.31 -2.06 -5.83
C ILE A 184 -5.79 -1.84 -5.50
N PHE A 185 -6.69 -2.17 -6.43
CA PHE A 185 -8.13 -2.05 -6.14
C PHE A 185 -8.59 -3.05 -5.08
N ALA A 186 -8.06 -4.28 -5.06
CA ALA A 186 -8.33 -5.23 -3.99
C ALA A 186 -7.99 -4.64 -2.61
N SER A 187 -6.83 -3.95 -2.48
CA SER A 187 -6.47 -3.25 -1.25
C SER A 187 -7.50 -2.21 -0.84
N LEU A 188 -7.90 -1.34 -1.77
CA LEU A 188 -8.94 -0.34 -1.50
C LEU A 188 -10.26 -0.99 -1.07
N ALA A 189 -10.67 -2.06 -1.74
CA ALA A 189 -11.91 -2.76 -1.45
C ALA A 189 -11.89 -3.34 -0.02
N PHE A 190 -10.83 -4.02 0.40
CA PHE A 190 -10.70 -4.52 1.76
C PHE A 190 -10.70 -3.40 2.81
N LEU A 191 -10.00 -2.30 2.56
CA LEU A 191 -9.99 -1.15 3.46
C LEU A 191 -11.37 -0.48 3.57
N LEU A 192 -12.12 -0.40 2.48
CA LEU A 192 -13.51 0.10 2.49
C LEU A 192 -14.44 -0.87 3.23
N TYR A 193 -14.27 -2.16 3.06
CA TYR A 193 -15.01 -3.16 3.83
C TYR A 193 -14.77 -2.99 5.33
N ASP A 194 -13.51 -2.87 5.75
CA ASP A 194 -13.15 -2.68 7.15
C ASP A 194 -13.75 -1.42 7.76
N GLU A 195 -13.89 -0.34 6.99
CA GLU A 195 -14.48 0.91 7.48
C GLU A 195 -16.01 0.91 7.43
N THR A 196 -16.62 0.25 6.46
CA THR A 196 -18.07 0.36 6.20
C THR A 196 -18.88 -0.87 6.55
N GLY A 197 -18.27 -2.06 6.55
CA GLY A 197 -18.97 -3.34 6.68
C GLY A 197 -19.78 -3.76 5.44
N ASP A 198 -19.66 -3.03 4.31
CA ASP A 198 -20.39 -3.36 3.08
C ASP A 198 -19.76 -4.56 2.38
N GLU A 199 -20.45 -5.70 2.40
CA GLU A 199 -20.02 -6.98 1.84
C GLU A 199 -19.68 -6.94 0.35
N ARG A 200 -20.19 -5.97 -0.41
CA ARG A 200 -19.84 -5.81 -1.83
C ARG A 200 -18.36 -5.56 -2.01
N TYR A 201 -17.74 -4.77 -1.13
CA TYR A 201 -16.30 -4.53 -1.15
C TYR A 201 -15.52 -5.81 -0.85
N LEU A 202 -15.90 -6.56 0.18
CA LEU A 202 -15.26 -7.84 0.51
C LEU A 202 -15.33 -8.80 -0.68
N LYS A 203 -16.53 -8.97 -1.25
CA LYS A 203 -16.74 -9.85 -2.40
C LYS A 203 -15.86 -9.47 -3.59
N THR A 204 -15.79 -8.17 -3.92
CA THR A 204 -14.96 -7.69 -5.04
C THR A 204 -13.48 -7.87 -4.75
N GLY A 205 -13.03 -7.55 -3.54
CA GLY A 205 -11.63 -7.77 -3.13
C GLY A 205 -11.21 -9.23 -3.21
N LEU A 206 -12.07 -10.15 -2.73
CA LEU A 206 -11.82 -11.59 -2.80
C LEU A 206 -11.80 -12.10 -4.25
N ALA A 207 -12.69 -11.62 -5.12
CA ALA A 207 -12.69 -11.98 -6.54
C ALA A 207 -11.39 -11.53 -7.24
N ALA A 208 -10.92 -10.32 -6.95
CA ALA A 208 -9.66 -9.81 -7.47
C ALA A 208 -8.45 -10.63 -6.96
N VAL A 209 -8.47 -11.07 -5.70
CA VAL A 209 -7.44 -11.98 -5.15
C VAL A 209 -7.50 -13.35 -5.83
N ASP A 210 -8.68 -13.91 -6.08
CA ASP A 210 -8.83 -15.18 -6.81
C ASP A 210 -8.26 -15.08 -8.21
N TRP A 211 -8.53 -13.98 -8.90
CA TRP A 211 -7.96 -13.70 -10.21
C TRP A 211 -6.42 -13.61 -10.17
N LEU A 212 -5.85 -12.88 -9.18
CA LEU A 212 -4.41 -12.81 -8.97
C LEU A 212 -3.78 -14.17 -8.64
N ASN A 213 -4.49 -15.01 -7.88
CA ASN A 213 -4.07 -16.38 -7.57
C ASN A 213 -4.01 -17.26 -8.82
N ALA A 214 -4.94 -17.06 -9.75
CA ALA A 214 -4.98 -17.79 -11.03
C ALA A 214 -3.98 -17.26 -12.06
N LEU A 215 -3.49 -16.01 -11.90
CA LEU A 215 -2.59 -15.37 -12.86
C LEU A 215 -1.24 -16.07 -12.91
N ASP A 216 -0.80 -16.43 -14.11
CA ASP A 216 0.56 -16.90 -14.39
C ASP A 216 1.39 -15.71 -14.92
N ALA A 217 2.07 -15.04 -14.01
CA ALA A 217 2.83 -13.83 -14.34
C ALA A 217 3.99 -14.08 -15.33
N GLU A 218 4.53 -15.30 -15.40
CA GLU A 218 5.60 -15.65 -16.32
C GLU A 218 5.08 -15.83 -17.75
N LYS A 219 3.80 -16.20 -17.89
CA LYS A 219 3.13 -16.40 -19.18
C LYS A 219 2.26 -15.21 -19.61
N ASP A 220 2.20 -14.16 -18.81
CA ASP A 220 1.47 -12.94 -19.18
C ASP A 220 2.12 -12.31 -20.41
N LYS A 221 1.43 -12.43 -21.56
CA LYS A 221 1.92 -11.87 -22.83
C LYS A 221 1.57 -10.40 -22.99
N THR A 222 0.58 -9.93 -22.26
CA THR A 222 0.11 -8.53 -22.35
C THR A 222 1.07 -7.60 -21.59
N TYR A 223 1.51 -8.06 -20.45
CA TYR A 223 2.47 -7.35 -19.60
C TYR A 223 3.47 -8.33 -19.01
N PRO A 224 4.46 -8.77 -19.80
CA PRO A 224 5.44 -9.73 -19.33
C PRO A 224 6.14 -9.21 -18.09
N LEU A 225 6.19 -10.05 -17.07
CA LEU A 225 6.90 -9.74 -15.83
C LEU A 225 8.35 -9.30 -16.09
N SER A 226 9.00 -9.88 -17.11
CA SER A 226 10.36 -9.54 -17.53
C SER A 226 10.50 -8.11 -18.06
N GLU A 227 9.44 -7.53 -18.61
CA GLU A 227 9.44 -6.15 -19.14
C GLU A 227 9.03 -5.12 -18.09
N MET A 228 8.12 -5.48 -17.21
CA MET A 228 7.60 -4.60 -16.16
C MET A 228 8.55 -4.49 -14.97
N GLY A 229 9.48 -5.43 -14.85
CA GLY A 229 10.47 -5.43 -13.77
C GLY A 229 9.82 -5.50 -12.37
N PRO A 230 10.53 -4.99 -11.35
CA PRO A 230 10.08 -5.09 -9.95
C PRO A 230 8.80 -4.31 -9.62
N THR A 231 8.27 -3.48 -10.51
CA THR A 231 6.99 -2.76 -10.33
C THR A 231 5.81 -3.73 -10.30
N TYR A 232 5.86 -4.76 -11.10
CA TYR A 232 4.79 -5.76 -11.19
C TYR A 232 4.49 -6.41 -9.83
N PRO A 233 5.45 -7.08 -9.17
CA PRO A 233 5.20 -7.72 -7.90
C PRO A 233 4.74 -6.75 -6.82
N MET A 234 5.25 -5.53 -6.79
CA MET A 234 4.91 -4.55 -5.76
C MET A 234 3.40 -4.28 -5.71
N TYR A 235 2.78 -4.03 -6.84
CA TYR A 235 1.35 -3.73 -6.90
C TYR A 235 0.48 -4.96 -6.64
N VAL A 236 0.91 -6.14 -7.09
CA VAL A 236 0.23 -7.41 -6.76
C VAL A 236 0.31 -7.69 -5.26
N LEU A 237 1.51 -7.54 -4.68
CA LEU A 237 1.73 -7.75 -3.25
C LEU A 237 0.92 -6.77 -2.38
N GLU A 238 0.63 -5.57 -2.85
CA GLU A 238 -0.22 -4.62 -2.14
C GLU A 238 -1.63 -5.16 -1.95
N GLY A 239 -2.21 -5.80 -2.96
CA GLY A 239 -3.52 -6.45 -2.87
C GLY A 239 -3.57 -7.55 -1.83
N TYR A 240 -2.56 -8.39 -1.80
CA TYR A 240 -2.45 -9.42 -0.77
C TYR A 240 -2.24 -8.84 0.63
N SER A 241 -1.47 -7.75 0.77
CA SER A 241 -1.18 -7.14 2.08
C SER A 241 -2.43 -6.69 2.82
N ALA A 242 -3.36 -6.03 2.13
CA ALA A 242 -4.65 -5.66 2.71
C ALA A 242 -5.58 -6.87 2.86
N GLY A 243 -5.52 -7.82 1.91
CA GLY A 243 -6.43 -8.96 1.82
C GLY A 243 -6.13 -10.08 2.80
N ILE A 244 -4.88 -10.26 3.24
CA ILE A 244 -4.46 -11.48 3.95
C ILE A 244 -5.26 -11.75 5.24
N SER A 245 -5.72 -10.71 5.93
CA SER A 245 -6.56 -10.83 7.12
C SER A 245 -7.99 -11.30 6.82
N HIS A 246 -8.42 -11.17 5.57
CA HIS A 246 -9.74 -11.58 5.08
C HIS A 246 -9.73 -12.96 4.43
N LEU A 247 -8.55 -13.55 4.22
CA LEU A 247 -8.42 -14.90 3.72
C LEU A 247 -8.50 -15.90 4.87
N GLU A 248 -9.55 -16.74 4.87
CA GLU A 248 -9.79 -17.72 5.92
C GLU A 248 -8.63 -18.72 6.04
N SER A 249 -8.17 -18.94 7.27
CA SER A 249 -7.06 -19.84 7.56
C SER A 249 -7.41 -21.28 7.13
N GLY A 250 -6.42 -21.98 6.53
CA GLY A 250 -6.57 -23.37 6.09
C GLY A 250 -7.22 -23.53 4.71
N THR A 251 -7.79 -22.48 4.12
CA THR A 251 -8.39 -22.57 2.77
C THR A 251 -7.32 -22.61 1.68
N ASP A 252 -7.68 -23.20 0.54
CA ASP A 252 -6.79 -23.26 -0.63
C ASP A 252 -6.54 -21.87 -1.21
N ARG A 253 -7.53 -20.96 -1.14
CA ARG A 253 -7.37 -19.54 -1.49
C ARG A 253 -6.18 -18.91 -0.74
N ARG A 254 -6.14 -19.08 0.60
CA ARG A 254 -5.06 -18.54 1.42
C ARG A 254 -3.73 -19.22 1.14
N LYS A 255 -3.70 -20.54 1.01
CA LYS A 255 -2.48 -21.29 0.68
C LYS A 255 -1.88 -20.83 -0.64
N THR A 256 -2.71 -20.68 -1.68
CA THR A 256 -2.28 -20.18 -2.99
C THR A 256 -1.75 -18.76 -2.89
N ALA A 257 -2.46 -17.86 -2.20
CA ALA A 257 -2.00 -16.50 -1.97
C ALA A 257 -0.62 -16.45 -1.29
N LEU A 258 -0.41 -17.22 -0.23
CA LEU A 258 0.87 -17.29 0.46
C LEU A 258 2.01 -17.83 -0.42
N THR A 259 1.72 -18.81 -1.27
CA THR A 259 2.66 -19.33 -2.26
C THR A 259 3.04 -18.27 -3.29
N LYS A 260 2.06 -17.54 -3.82
CA LYS A 260 2.28 -16.44 -4.77
C LYS A 260 3.09 -15.30 -4.14
N ILE A 261 2.77 -14.91 -2.91
CA ILE A 261 3.52 -13.91 -2.15
C ILE A 261 5.00 -14.29 -2.04
N ALA A 262 5.28 -15.51 -1.57
CA ALA A 262 6.65 -15.99 -1.42
C ALA A 262 7.39 -15.98 -2.77
N TRP A 263 6.72 -16.41 -3.83
CA TRP A 263 7.27 -16.41 -5.18
C TRP A 263 7.58 -14.99 -5.68
N TYR A 264 6.65 -14.04 -5.54
CA TYR A 264 6.86 -12.65 -5.97
C TYR A 264 7.99 -11.97 -5.20
N LEU A 265 8.11 -12.21 -3.90
CA LEU A 265 9.19 -11.66 -3.08
C LEU A 265 10.56 -12.23 -3.50
N ASP A 266 10.65 -13.52 -3.74
CA ASP A 266 11.87 -14.18 -4.22
C ASP A 266 12.24 -13.69 -5.63
N TRP A 267 11.27 -13.66 -6.53
CA TRP A 267 11.50 -13.15 -7.88
C TRP A 267 12.03 -11.72 -7.86
N THR A 268 11.38 -10.82 -7.12
CA THR A 268 11.79 -9.42 -7.02
C THR A 268 13.20 -9.27 -6.44
N ALA A 269 13.53 -10.01 -5.38
CA ALA A 269 14.85 -10.00 -4.78
C ALA A 269 15.95 -10.46 -5.76
N ASN A 270 15.64 -11.43 -6.60
CA ASN A 270 16.58 -11.97 -7.60
C ASN A 270 16.76 -11.02 -8.80
N GLN A 271 15.72 -10.28 -9.21
CA GLN A 271 15.81 -9.35 -10.35
C GLN A 271 16.56 -8.06 -10.03
N GLN A 272 16.71 -7.70 -8.77
CA GLN A 272 17.45 -6.48 -8.38
C GLN A 272 18.93 -6.50 -8.80
N SER A 273 19.48 -7.65 -9.09
CA SER A 273 20.85 -7.79 -9.58
C SER A 273 21.00 -7.71 -11.11
N LYS A 274 19.89 -7.80 -11.86
CA LYS A 274 19.89 -7.83 -13.33
C LYS A 274 18.84 -6.87 -13.87
N PRO A 275 19.23 -5.68 -14.37
CA PRO A 275 18.26 -4.82 -15.06
C PRO A 275 17.69 -5.57 -16.27
N PRO A 276 16.39 -5.41 -16.57
CA PRO A 276 15.77 -5.97 -17.77
C PRO A 276 16.56 -5.54 -19.02
N ARG A 277 16.77 -6.46 -19.95
CA ARG A 277 17.46 -6.18 -21.20
C ARG A 277 16.72 -5.04 -21.93
N GLY A 278 17.43 -3.92 -22.17
CA GLY A 278 16.95 -2.81 -22.99
C GLY A 278 16.23 -1.66 -22.28
N ARG A 279 15.92 -1.75 -20.99
CA ARG A 279 15.39 -0.61 -20.21
C ARG A 279 16.34 -0.24 -19.08
N GLN A 280 16.89 0.97 -19.14
CA GLN A 280 17.48 1.58 -17.95
C GLN A 280 16.35 2.17 -17.11
N TRP A 281 16.08 1.56 -15.96
CA TRP A 281 15.20 2.16 -14.98
C TRP A 281 15.85 3.40 -14.40
N PRO A 282 15.14 4.52 -14.24
CA PRO A 282 15.64 5.67 -13.49
C PRO A 282 16.20 5.24 -12.14
N ALA A 283 17.28 5.85 -11.72
CA ALA A 283 17.98 5.48 -10.48
C ALA A 283 17.07 5.58 -9.25
N ASP A 284 16.18 6.57 -9.22
CA ASP A 284 15.18 6.80 -8.20
C ASP A 284 14.13 5.68 -8.11
N VAL A 285 13.67 5.15 -9.24
CA VAL A 285 12.73 4.01 -9.28
C VAL A 285 13.42 2.75 -8.74
N ARG A 286 14.66 2.49 -9.15
CA ARG A 286 15.44 1.36 -8.61
C ARG A 286 15.65 1.47 -7.11
N TRP A 287 15.92 2.66 -6.61
CA TRP A 287 16.06 2.93 -5.19
C TRP A 287 14.74 2.79 -4.44
N GLY A 288 13.66 3.34 -4.97
CA GLY A 288 12.33 3.21 -4.37
C GLY A 288 11.90 1.76 -4.20
N MET A 289 12.18 0.91 -5.19
CA MET A 289 11.89 -0.50 -5.12
C MET A 289 12.84 -1.28 -4.21
N LYS A 290 14.11 -0.94 -4.25
CA LYS A 290 15.14 -1.59 -3.44
C LYS A 290 15.03 -1.22 -1.96
N PHE A 291 14.66 0.03 -1.64
CA PHE A 291 14.65 0.55 -0.27
C PHE A 291 13.25 0.82 0.30
N GLY A 292 12.23 0.89 -0.53
CA GLY A 292 10.87 1.20 -0.10
C GLY A 292 9.87 0.11 -0.46
N GLY A 293 9.75 -0.21 -1.74
CA GLY A 293 8.75 -1.15 -2.20
C GLY A 293 9.00 -2.58 -1.73
N LEU A 294 10.16 -3.14 -2.04
CA LEU A 294 10.49 -4.50 -1.63
C LEU A 294 10.67 -4.63 -0.11
N PRO A 295 11.47 -3.79 0.58
CA PRO A 295 11.60 -3.87 2.03
C PRO A 295 10.28 -3.77 2.76
N PHE A 296 9.37 -2.89 2.32
CA PHE A 296 8.04 -2.77 2.87
C PHE A 296 7.28 -4.11 2.83
N HIS A 297 7.20 -4.74 1.66
CA HIS A 297 6.52 -6.02 1.51
C HIS A 297 7.23 -7.16 2.23
N GLN A 298 8.56 -7.21 2.23
CA GLN A 298 9.31 -8.19 3.02
C GLN A 298 8.95 -8.08 4.50
N TYR A 299 8.81 -6.86 5.01
CA TYR A 299 8.44 -6.60 6.38
C TYR A 299 7.01 -7.03 6.71
N VAL A 300 6.04 -6.67 5.86
CA VAL A 300 4.65 -7.12 5.99
C VAL A 300 4.57 -8.63 6.05
N TYR A 301 5.21 -9.31 5.10
CA TYR A 301 5.05 -10.76 4.95
C TYR A 301 5.95 -11.59 5.87
N SER A 302 7.04 -11.05 6.40
CA SER A 302 7.82 -11.73 7.44
C SER A 302 6.99 -12.04 8.71
N ARG A 303 5.95 -11.25 8.96
CA ARG A 303 5.01 -11.48 10.06
C ARG A 303 3.88 -12.45 9.71
N VAL A 304 3.54 -12.52 8.42
CA VAL A 304 2.50 -13.45 7.91
C VAL A 304 3.07 -14.86 7.74
N LEU A 305 4.36 -14.96 7.43
CA LEU A 305 5.11 -16.20 7.19
C LEU A 305 6.33 -16.29 8.11
N PRO A 306 6.15 -16.30 9.44
CA PRO A 306 7.26 -16.22 10.39
C PRO A 306 8.18 -17.47 10.34
N GLU A 307 7.70 -18.60 9.83
CA GLU A 307 8.47 -19.81 9.60
C GLU A 307 9.40 -19.72 8.39
N ASN A 308 9.15 -18.78 7.47
CA ASN A 308 10.01 -18.53 6.32
C ASN A 308 11.26 -17.75 6.73
N ARG A 309 12.27 -18.47 7.21
CA ARG A 309 13.52 -17.86 7.69
C ARG A 309 14.28 -17.05 6.65
N LYS A 310 14.17 -17.41 5.37
CA LYS A 310 14.78 -16.63 4.29
C LYS A 310 14.15 -15.23 4.21
N LEU A 311 12.84 -15.16 4.33
CA LEU A 311 12.09 -13.91 4.28
C LEU A 311 12.33 -13.06 5.55
N THR A 312 12.25 -13.66 6.74
CA THR A 312 12.49 -12.94 8.00
C THR A 312 13.91 -12.38 8.07
N ASN A 313 14.92 -13.15 7.69
CA ASN A 313 16.30 -12.67 7.63
C ASN A 313 16.49 -11.56 6.58
N ALA A 314 15.76 -11.61 5.46
CA ALA A 314 15.81 -10.55 4.46
C ALA A 314 15.19 -9.26 5.01
N ALA A 315 14.05 -9.34 5.69
CA ALA A 315 13.41 -8.19 6.34
C ALA A 315 14.31 -7.55 7.39
N ASP A 316 14.94 -8.34 8.24
CA ASP A 316 15.87 -7.85 9.27
C ASP A 316 17.08 -7.12 8.66
N ARG A 317 17.69 -7.67 7.61
CA ARG A 317 18.81 -7.02 6.91
C ARG A 317 18.40 -5.69 6.28
N GLU A 318 17.20 -5.63 5.67
CA GLU A 318 16.72 -4.39 5.08
C GLU A 318 16.39 -3.34 6.15
N MET A 319 15.91 -3.75 7.32
CA MET A 319 15.70 -2.83 8.45
C MET A 319 17.01 -2.22 8.94
N GLN A 320 18.04 -3.05 9.15
CA GLN A 320 19.38 -2.57 9.53
C GLN A 320 19.93 -1.59 8.49
N ARG A 321 19.68 -1.87 7.21
CA ARG A 321 20.12 -1.01 6.11
C ARG A 321 19.34 0.30 6.06
N LEU A 322 18.04 0.29 6.32
CA LEU A 322 17.23 1.50 6.46
C LEU A 322 17.71 2.35 7.65
N ALA A 323 18.05 1.74 8.76
CA ALA A 323 18.62 2.44 9.93
C ALA A 323 19.97 3.10 9.62
N GLY A 324 20.76 2.53 8.72
CA GLY A 324 22.07 3.09 8.29
C GLY A 324 21.99 4.22 7.28
N ILE A 325 20.80 4.58 6.77
CA ILE A 325 20.65 5.64 5.78
C ILE A 325 20.70 7.00 6.47
N VAL A 326 21.62 7.86 5.99
CA VAL A 326 21.68 9.27 6.39
C VAL A 326 20.99 10.10 5.30
N PHE A 327 19.92 10.81 5.66
CA PHE A 327 19.30 11.78 4.77
C PHE A 327 20.10 13.08 4.80
N VAL A 328 20.65 13.44 3.65
CA VAL A 328 21.14 14.79 3.41
C VAL A 328 19.92 15.62 2.98
N ASP A 329 19.82 16.86 3.41
CA ASP A 329 18.72 17.76 3.08
C ASP A 329 18.30 17.62 1.62
N ARG A 330 17.09 17.13 1.41
CA ARG A 330 16.50 17.00 0.08
C ARG A 330 15.33 17.98 -0.02
N PRO A 331 15.41 18.92 -0.95
CA PRO A 331 14.41 19.98 -1.07
C PRO A 331 13.05 19.47 -1.62
N GLN A 332 12.96 18.20 -2.05
CA GLN A 332 11.76 17.65 -2.70
C GLN A 332 11.45 16.24 -2.25
N LEU A 333 10.16 15.95 -2.10
CA LEU A 333 9.64 14.62 -1.85
C LEU A 333 9.72 13.77 -3.12
N THR A 334 10.68 12.86 -3.16
CA THR A 334 10.86 11.93 -4.29
C THR A 334 10.05 10.66 -4.10
N GLN A 335 9.77 9.93 -5.18
CA GLN A 335 9.16 8.60 -5.11
C GLN A 335 9.93 7.66 -4.19
N LEU A 336 11.27 7.70 -4.23
CA LEU A 336 12.13 6.97 -3.31
C LEU A 336 11.82 7.30 -1.85
N ALA A 337 11.80 8.58 -1.50
CA ALA A 337 11.55 9.02 -0.13
C ALA A 337 10.18 8.53 0.37
N VAL A 338 9.17 8.58 -0.49
CA VAL A 338 7.81 8.12 -0.17
C VAL A 338 7.76 6.61 0.11
N PHE A 339 8.41 5.79 -0.71
CA PHE A 339 8.46 4.33 -0.45
C PHE A 339 9.28 4.00 0.80
N MET A 340 10.32 4.78 1.10
CA MET A 340 11.03 4.64 2.37
C MET A 340 10.14 5.00 3.56
N MET A 341 9.32 6.06 3.46
CA MET A 341 8.34 6.39 4.50
C MET A 341 7.39 5.23 4.78
N MET A 342 6.92 4.54 3.75
CA MET A 342 6.07 3.35 3.91
C MET A 342 6.80 2.23 4.67
N SER A 343 8.06 1.98 4.35
CA SER A 343 8.86 0.97 5.04
C SER A 343 9.11 1.31 6.50
N TYR A 344 9.48 2.56 6.80
CA TYR A 344 9.61 3.02 8.18
C TYR A 344 8.29 2.96 8.95
N ALA A 345 7.19 3.38 8.33
CA ALA A 345 5.87 3.33 8.94
C ALA A 345 5.49 1.91 9.34
N GLU A 346 5.74 0.94 8.46
CA GLU A 346 5.46 -0.48 8.72
C GLU A 346 6.36 -1.06 9.81
N CYS A 347 7.63 -0.66 9.88
CA CYS A 347 8.55 -1.06 10.94
C CYS A 347 8.11 -0.51 12.31
N LEU A 348 7.68 0.75 12.35
CA LEU A 348 7.34 1.45 13.60
C LEU A 348 5.92 1.17 14.07
N SER A 349 5.02 0.86 13.17
CA SER A 349 3.61 0.62 13.43
C SER A 349 3.05 -0.46 12.50
N PRO A 350 3.41 -1.71 12.78
CA PRO A 350 3.09 -2.84 11.92
C PRO A 350 1.60 -2.97 11.58
N GLY A 351 1.29 -3.11 10.28
CA GLY A 351 -0.05 -3.37 9.77
C GLY A 351 -0.94 -2.14 9.61
N ILE A 352 -0.58 -1.01 10.19
CA ILE A 352 -1.45 0.18 10.25
C ILE A 352 -1.79 0.74 8.85
N ILE A 353 -0.89 0.60 7.89
CA ILE A 353 -1.09 1.09 6.53
C ILE A 353 -2.24 0.36 5.83
N TYR A 354 -2.41 -0.93 6.14
CA TYR A 354 -3.48 -1.76 5.58
C TYR A 354 -4.57 -2.13 6.60
N GLN A 355 -4.66 -1.39 7.70
CA GLN A 355 -5.72 -1.54 8.70
C GLN A 355 -6.45 -0.23 8.97
N ASN A 356 -6.27 0.78 8.11
CA ASN A 356 -6.81 2.13 8.23
C ASN A 356 -6.43 2.85 9.54
N SER A 357 -6.43 2.17 10.67
CA SER A 357 -6.11 2.70 12.00
C SER A 357 -5.83 1.57 12.98
N ASN A 358 -5.32 1.89 14.19
CA ASN A 358 -5.22 0.95 15.32
C ASN A 358 -6.59 0.49 15.87
N ARG A 359 -7.69 0.82 15.21
CA ARG A 359 -9.02 0.34 15.58
C ARG A 359 -9.15 -1.13 15.21
N LYS A 360 -9.71 -1.92 16.10
CA LYS A 360 -10.03 -3.32 15.80
C LYS A 360 -10.95 -3.39 14.58
N PRO A 361 -10.73 -4.34 13.66
CA PRO A 361 -11.64 -4.58 12.54
C PRO A 361 -13.09 -4.71 13.01
N ALA A 362 -14.04 -4.27 12.20
CA ALA A 362 -15.47 -4.31 12.55
C ALA A 362 -15.96 -5.69 12.99
N ARG A 363 -15.33 -6.78 12.52
CA ARG A 363 -15.63 -8.17 12.91
C ARG A 363 -15.23 -8.55 14.35
N GLN A 364 -14.47 -7.72 15.06
CA GLN A 364 -14.08 -7.99 16.46
C GLN A 364 -14.89 -7.17 17.47
N ARG A 365 -15.92 -6.47 16.99
CA ARG A 365 -16.93 -5.80 17.81
C ARG A 365 -18.21 -6.61 17.78
#